data_f3225e17f94d12e8cf92685b8ae80981
#
_entry.id   f3225e17f94d12e8cf92685b8ae80981
#
_cell.length_a   1.000
_cell.length_b   1.000
_cell.length_c   1.000
_cell.angle_alpha   90.00
_cell.angle_beta   90.00
_cell.angle_gamma   90.00
#
_symmetry.space_group_name_H-M   'P 1'
#
loop_
_entity.id
_entity.type
_entity.pdbx_description
1 polymer ?
#
loop_
_entity_poly.entity_id
_entity_poly.type
_entity_poly.pdbx_seq_one_letter_code
_entity_poly.pdbx_strand_id
1 'polypeptide(L)'
;GDLIQSIVIDNDGLYESEEFHPYAPVDKLQKEEIIDIVKEAGIVGMGGAGFPTHVKLSPKDPDKIEYVIANCAECEPYLTSDYRRMMEEPDKLIGGLKIMLKLFDNAHGILAVEDNKPDCISLLKQMTKNDPQITVKALKTKYPQGAERQLIYATTGRKINSSMLPADVGCIVDNVDTVVAIYRAVTEGRPLMERIITVTGDAVANPRNFRVPIGMSYQELLDIAGGFKQEPEKIICGGPMMGFGMFQLDVPTTKTSTALLALTQDDVSAMEPRPGINCGRCVEACPGRIVPSLLATYAEHFDEEAFVEHNGMECCECGCCSFVCPAKRPLTQEIKSMRKIQLAKKKKK
;
A
#
# COMPACT_ATOMS: atom_id res chain seq x y z
N GLY A 1 13.30 -11.52 13.61
CA GLY A 1 12.00 -11.72 12.99
C GLY A 1 11.13 -12.60 13.87
N ASP A 2 9.83 -12.41 13.79
CA ASP A 2 8.90 -13.25 14.56
C ASP A 2 8.75 -14.60 13.85
N LEU A 3 8.65 -15.67 14.60
CA LEU A 3 8.33 -17.00 14.08
C LEU A 3 6.83 -17.05 13.73
N ILE A 4 6.53 -17.40 12.49
CA ILE A 4 5.14 -17.53 12.01
C ILE A 4 4.94 -18.98 11.56
N GLN A 5 3.88 -19.62 12.03
CA GLN A 5 3.48 -20.93 11.52
C GLN A 5 3.09 -20.80 10.05
N SER A 6 3.69 -21.65 9.21
CA SER A 6 3.47 -21.64 7.76
C SER A 6 3.29 -23.07 7.25
N ILE A 7 2.48 -23.21 6.21
CA ILE A 7 2.39 -24.46 5.46
C ILE A 7 3.41 -24.37 4.34
N VAL A 8 4.32 -25.33 4.26
CA VAL A 8 5.27 -25.47 3.15
C VAL A 8 4.66 -26.43 2.13
N ILE A 9 4.58 -26.00 0.88
CA ILE A 9 4.02 -26.79 -0.23
C ILE A 9 5.11 -26.91 -1.29
N ASP A 10 5.51 -28.14 -1.59
CA ASP A 10 6.36 -28.41 -2.74
C ASP A 10 5.46 -28.45 -3.99
N ASN A 11 5.66 -27.49 -4.88
CA ASN A 11 4.89 -27.39 -6.11
C ASN A 11 5.43 -28.36 -7.16
N ASP A 12 4.55 -29.07 -7.86
CA ASP A 12 4.91 -30.01 -8.94
C ASP A 12 5.37 -29.33 -10.24
N GLY A 13 5.30 -28.01 -10.31
CA GLY A 13 5.68 -27.21 -11.47
C GLY A 13 4.64 -27.17 -12.59
N LEU A 14 3.52 -27.84 -12.44
CA LEU A 14 2.46 -27.88 -13.46
C LEU A 14 1.55 -26.66 -13.40
N TYR A 15 1.42 -26.04 -12.23
CA TYR A 15 0.56 -24.87 -11.98
C TYR A 15 -0.88 -25.05 -12.47
N GLU A 16 -1.39 -26.28 -12.43
CA GLU A 16 -2.78 -26.58 -12.74
C GLU A 16 -3.69 -25.96 -11.68
N SER A 17 -4.78 -25.37 -12.12
CA SER A 17 -5.79 -24.79 -11.23
C SER A 17 -7.17 -25.35 -11.56
N GLU A 18 -8.03 -25.43 -10.54
CA GLU A 18 -9.43 -25.68 -10.76
C GLU A 18 -10.09 -24.55 -11.55
N GLU A 19 -11.18 -24.86 -12.26
CA GLU A 19 -11.99 -23.83 -12.90
C GLU A 19 -12.73 -23.02 -11.85
N PHE A 20 -12.58 -21.69 -11.93
CA PHE A 20 -13.32 -20.78 -11.08
C PHE A 20 -14.60 -20.35 -11.76
N HIS A 21 -15.69 -20.30 -11.00
CA HIS A 21 -16.99 -19.90 -11.50
C HIS A 21 -17.56 -18.74 -10.69
N PRO A 22 -18.17 -17.73 -11.33
CA PRO A 22 -18.84 -16.66 -10.61
C PRO A 22 -20.02 -17.22 -9.80
N TYR A 23 -20.25 -16.63 -8.63
CA TYR A 23 -21.36 -17.04 -7.76
C TYR A 23 -22.74 -16.71 -8.37
N ALA A 24 -22.88 -15.52 -8.92
CA ALA A 24 -24.07 -15.04 -9.65
C ALA A 24 -23.70 -13.77 -10.44
N PRO A 25 -24.55 -13.33 -11.39
CA PRO A 25 -24.40 -12.00 -11.99
C PRO A 25 -24.41 -10.90 -10.93
N VAL A 26 -23.51 -9.91 -11.05
CA VAL A 26 -23.29 -8.84 -10.05
C VAL A 26 -24.58 -8.07 -9.72
N ASP A 27 -25.44 -7.86 -10.70
CA ASP A 27 -26.72 -7.17 -10.54
C ASP A 27 -27.70 -7.90 -9.61
N LYS A 28 -27.57 -9.22 -9.50
CA LYS A 28 -28.42 -10.08 -8.66
C LYS A 28 -27.90 -10.26 -7.23
N LEU A 29 -26.60 -10.00 -7.00
CA LEU A 29 -26.00 -10.16 -5.67
C LEU A 29 -26.49 -9.07 -4.70
N GLN A 30 -26.83 -9.46 -3.48
CA GLN A 30 -27.09 -8.53 -2.37
C GLN A 30 -25.78 -7.99 -1.79
N LYS A 31 -25.85 -6.91 -1.00
CA LYS A 31 -24.67 -6.26 -0.40
C LYS A 31 -23.89 -7.23 0.50
N GLU A 32 -24.58 -7.99 1.31
CA GLU A 32 -24.02 -8.99 2.23
C GLU A 32 -23.31 -10.12 1.47
N GLU A 33 -23.88 -10.59 0.38
CA GLU A 33 -23.28 -11.63 -0.45
C GLU A 33 -21.96 -11.18 -1.08
N ILE A 34 -21.89 -9.93 -1.54
CA ILE A 34 -20.64 -9.34 -2.06
C ILE A 34 -19.56 -9.29 -0.97
N ILE A 35 -19.92 -8.88 0.25
CA ILE A 35 -19.00 -8.81 1.38
C ILE A 35 -18.50 -10.21 1.76
N ASP A 36 -19.38 -11.21 1.77
CA ASP A 36 -19.01 -12.60 2.06
C ASP A 36 -18.09 -13.17 0.98
N ILE A 37 -18.35 -12.91 -0.31
CA ILE A 37 -17.45 -13.31 -1.42
C ILE A 37 -16.07 -12.69 -1.21
N VAL A 38 -15.97 -11.39 -0.89
CA VAL A 38 -14.70 -10.71 -0.65
C VAL A 38 -13.95 -11.33 0.55
N LYS A 39 -14.67 -11.72 1.59
CA LYS A 39 -14.14 -12.39 2.78
C LYS A 39 -13.60 -13.78 2.44
N GLU A 40 -14.40 -14.62 1.80
CA GLU A 40 -14.02 -15.99 1.41
C GLU A 40 -12.86 -15.99 0.39
N ALA A 41 -12.82 -15.02 -0.52
CA ALA A 41 -11.70 -14.82 -1.44
C ALA A 41 -10.40 -14.37 -0.73
N GLY A 42 -10.45 -14.10 0.58
CA GLY A 42 -9.28 -13.73 1.39
C GLY A 42 -8.67 -12.39 1.01
N ILE A 43 -9.46 -11.45 0.49
CA ILE A 43 -8.95 -10.15 0.02
C ILE A 43 -8.60 -9.25 1.21
N VAL A 44 -7.41 -8.65 1.12
CA VAL A 44 -6.87 -7.69 2.09
C VAL A 44 -6.42 -6.43 1.38
N GLY A 45 -6.24 -5.35 2.12
CA GLY A 45 -5.68 -4.10 1.60
C GLY A 45 -4.24 -4.27 1.16
N MET A 46 -3.97 -4.32 -0.13
CA MET A 46 -2.68 -4.70 -0.72
C MET A 46 -1.66 -3.56 -0.82
N GLY A 47 -2.09 -2.31 -0.69
CA GLY A 47 -1.19 -1.13 -0.67
C GLY A 47 -0.70 -0.72 0.71
N GLY A 48 -0.89 -1.55 1.75
CA GLY A 48 -0.55 -1.18 3.12
C GLY A 48 -0.46 -2.36 4.08
N ALA A 49 -1.04 -2.23 5.27
CA ALA A 49 -0.90 -3.16 6.39
C ALA A 49 -1.69 -4.49 6.26
N GLY A 50 -2.30 -4.78 5.13
CA GLY A 50 -3.05 -6.02 4.92
C GLY A 50 -4.36 -6.11 5.72
N PHE A 51 -4.99 -4.96 5.99
CA PHE A 51 -6.27 -4.95 6.71
C PHE A 51 -7.35 -5.68 5.89
N PRO A 52 -8.18 -6.55 6.51
CA PRO A 52 -9.20 -7.31 5.80
C PRO A 52 -10.19 -6.41 5.07
N THR A 53 -10.32 -6.59 3.75
CA THR A 53 -11.14 -5.70 2.92
C THR A 53 -12.63 -5.81 3.23
N HIS A 54 -13.14 -7.02 3.54
CA HIS A 54 -14.53 -7.19 3.94
C HIS A 54 -14.92 -6.36 5.17
N VAL A 55 -13.98 -6.12 6.10
CA VAL A 55 -14.22 -5.26 7.28
C VAL A 55 -14.32 -3.79 6.88
N LYS A 56 -13.47 -3.33 5.94
CA LYS A 56 -13.57 -1.97 5.38
C LYS A 56 -14.91 -1.75 4.68
N LEU A 57 -15.38 -2.76 3.95
CA LEU A 57 -16.64 -2.70 3.19
C LEU A 57 -17.89 -2.85 4.08
N SER A 58 -17.71 -3.12 5.39
CA SER A 58 -18.78 -3.23 6.38
C SER A 58 -18.62 -2.18 7.49
N PRO A 59 -18.61 -0.87 7.16
CA PRO A 59 -18.51 0.17 8.18
C PRO A 59 -19.76 0.18 9.07
N LYS A 60 -19.62 0.71 10.29
CA LYS A 60 -20.72 0.80 11.26
C LYS A 60 -21.93 1.59 10.72
N ASP A 61 -21.67 2.64 9.97
CA ASP A 61 -22.66 3.55 9.39
C ASP A 61 -22.51 3.59 7.84
N PRO A 62 -22.97 2.58 7.09
CA PRO A 62 -22.77 2.51 5.64
C PRO A 62 -23.44 3.68 4.89
N ASP A 63 -24.54 4.22 5.40
CA ASP A 63 -25.27 5.34 4.79
C ASP A 63 -24.49 6.67 4.83
N LYS A 64 -23.47 6.77 5.68
CA LYS A 64 -22.58 7.93 5.77
C LYS A 64 -21.44 7.90 4.77
N ILE A 65 -21.25 6.79 4.04
CA ILE A 65 -20.19 6.70 3.04
C ILE A 65 -20.60 7.49 1.79
N GLU A 66 -19.83 8.52 1.51
CA GLU A 66 -20.03 9.41 0.36
C GLU A 66 -18.99 9.21 -0.73
N TYR A 67 -17.82 8.63 -0.39
CA TYR A 67 -16.74 8.42 -1.36
C TYR A 67 -16.14 7.02 -1.24
N VAL A 68 -16.01 6.34 -2.39
CA VAL A 68 -15.22 5.14 -2.55
C VAL A 68 -14.03 5.50 -3.44
N ILE A 69 -12.82 5.44 -2.88
CA ILE A 69 -11.62 5.94 -3.53
C ILE A 69 -10.72 4.75 -3.90
N ALA A 70 -10.54 4.53 -5.18
CA ALA A 70 -9.48 3.65 -5.68
C ALA A 70 -8.16 4.43 -5.64
N ASN A 71 -7.26 4.00 -4.78
CA ASN A 71 -5.91 4.56 -4.66
C ASN A 71 -5.04 4.07 -5.81
N CYS A 72 -4.93 4.90 -6.83
CA CYS A 72 -4.09 4.72 -8.01
C CYS A 72 -2.84 5.61 -7.96
N ALA A 73 -2.53 6.19 -6.79
CA ALA A 73 -1.36 7.03 -6.55
C ALA A 73 -0.16 6.16 -6.14
N GLU A 74 0.53 5.61 -7.13
CA GLU A 74 1.76 4.83 -6.95
C GLU A 74 2.94 5.78 -6.75
N CYS A 75 3.09 6.27 -5.50
CA CYS A 75 4.05 7.30 -5.16
C CYS A 75 5.40 6.78 -4.66
N GLU A 76 5.50 5.49 -4.34
CA GLU A 76 6.76 4.87 -3.92
C GLU A 76 7.72 4.77 -5.12
N PRO A 77 8.94 5.33 -5.04
CA PRO A 77 9.89 5.26 -6.15
C PRO A 77 10.23 3.82 -6.56
N TYR A 78 10.58 3.63 -7.83
CA TYR A 78 10.91 2.35 -8.49
C TYR A 78 9.75 1.40 -8.74
N LEU A 79 8.61 1.53 -8.07
CA LEU A 79 7.45 0.65 -8.25
C LEU A 79 6.65 1.07 -9.49
N THR A 80 6.16 0.07 -10.22
CA THR A 80 5.38 0.28 -11.47
C THR A 80 4.25 -0.75 -11.63
N SER A 81 3.96 -1.55 -10.60
CA SER A 81 2.92 -2.58 -10.63
C SER A 81 1.52 -2.00 -10.77
N ASP A 82 1.22 -0.92 -10.02
CA ASP A 82 -0.08 -0.26 -10.05
C ASP A 82 -0.31 0.46 -11.38
N TYR A 83 0.73 1.09 -11.95
CA TYR A 83 0.70 1.67 -13.28
C TYR A 83 0.33 0.62 -14.34
N ARG A 84 1.02 -0.52 -14.35
CA ARG A 84 0.74 -1.61 -15.30
C ARG A 84 -0.68 -2.16 -15.11
N ARG A 85 -1.13 -2.28 -13.87
CA ARG A 85 -2.50 -2.72 -13.57
C ARG A 85 -3.55 -1.78 -14.16
N MET A 86 -3.37 -0.48 -14.02
CA MET A 86 -4.26 0.53 -14.62
C MET A 86 -4.29 0.47 -16.15
N MET A 87 -3.14 0.20 -16.77
CA MET A 87 -3.02 0.16 -18.24
C MET A 87 -3.49 -1.17 -18.85
N GLU A 88 -3.27 -2.28 -18.16
CA GLU A 88 -3.55 -3.63 -18.70
C GLU A 88 -4.94 -4.15 -18.34
N GLU A 89 -5.51 -3.74 -17.19
CA GLU A 89 -6.79 -4.21 -16.70
C GLU A 89 -7.70 -3.04 -16.24
N PRO A 90 -7.83 -1.96 -17.01
CA PRO A 90 -8.64 -0.79 -16.60
C PRO A 90 -10.12 -1.12 -16.47
N ASP A 91 -10.64 -2.06 -17.25
CA ASP A 91 -12.00 -2.58 -17.18
C ASP A 91 -12.28 -3.26 -15.83
N LYS A 92 -11.33 -4.06 -15.35
CA LYS A 92 -11.45 -4.72 -14.04
C LYS A 92 -11.36 -3.72 -12.88
N LEU A 93 -10.51 -2.71 -13.01
CA LEU A 93 -10.41 -1.63 -12.02
C LEU A 93 -11.74 -0.86 -11.93
N ILE A 94 -12.30 -0.45 -13.05
CA ILE A 94 -13.58 0.26 -13.08
C ILE A 94 -14.72 -0.64 -12.60
N GLY A 95 -14.73 -1.91 -13.05
CA GLY A 95 -15.72 -2.89 -12.62
C GLY A 95 -15.67 -3.17 -11.12
N GLY A 96 -14.48 -3.30 -10.55
CA GLY A 96 -14.30 -3.48 -9.10
C GLY A 96 -14.77 -2.27 -8.29
N LEU A 97 -14.47 -1.05 -8.77
CA LEU A 97 -14.98 0.17 -8.15
C LEU A 97 -16.52 0.22 -8.19
N LYS A 98 -17.16 -0.20 -9.29
CA LYS A 98 -18.63 -0.29 -9.40
C LYS A 98 -19.23 -1.32 -8.43
N ILE A 99 -18.56 -2.45 -8.25
CA ILE A 99 -18.98 -3.45 -7.26
C ILE A 99 -18.93 -2.86 -5.85
N MET A 100 -17.86 -2.13 -5.51
CA MET A 100 -17.76 -1.44 -4.21
C MET A 100 -18.84 -0.37 -4.04
N LEU A 101 -19.12 0.42 -5.08
CA LEU A 101 -20.18 1.44 -5.08
C LEU A 101 -21.57 0.85 -4.86
N LYS A 102 -21.83 -0.37 -5.31
CA LYS A 102 -23.11 -1.06 -5.04
C LYS A 102 -23.39 -1.26 -3.55
N LEU A 103 -22.36 -1.26 -2.71
CA LEU A 103 -22.49 -1.42 -1.25
C LEU A 103 -23.01 -0.15 -0.55
N PHE A 104 -22.87 1.03 -1.18
CA PHE A 104 -23.12 2.33 -0.56
C PHE A 104 -24.02 3.20 -1.44
N ASP A 105 -25.25 3.40 -1.03
CA ASP A 105 -26.29 4.02 -1.87
C ASP A 105 -26.00 5.49 -2.26
N ASN A 106 -25.24 6.21 -1.41
CA ASN A 106 -24.94 7.62 -1.60
C ASN A 106 -23.50 7.89 -2.09
N ALA A 107 -22.72 6.83 -2.37
CA ALA A 107 -21.31 6.98 -2.63
C ALA A 107 -20.99 7.36 -4.08
N HIS A 108 -19.95 8.18 -4.24
CA HIS A 108 -19.32 8.54 -5.50
C HIS A 108 -17.93 7.91 -5.59
N GLY A 109 -17.62 7.32 -6.73
CA GLY A 109 -16.34 6.66 -7.00
C GLY A 109 -15.26 7.64 -7.47
N ILE A 110 -14.06 7.52 -6.91
CA ILE A 110 -12.91 8.32 -7.33
C ILE A 110 -11.76 7.40 -7.72
N LEU A 111 -11.29 7.51 -8.97
CA LEU A 111 -10.02 6.95 -9.42
C LEU A 111 -8.95 8.04 -9.24
N ALA A 112 -8.11 7.90 -8.22
CA ALA A 112 -7.15 8.94 -7.83
C ALA A 112 -5.74 8.62 -8.36
N VAL A 113 -5.34 9.26 -9.45
CA VAL A 113 -4.11 8.97 -10.22
C VAL A 113 -3.17 10.16 -10.17
N GLU A 114 -1.85 9.93 -10.00
CA GLU A 114 -0.86 11.00 -10.06
C GLU A 114 -0.66 11.53 -11.49
N ASP A 115 -0.40 12.85 -11.62
CA ASP A 115 -0.29 13.57 -12.89
C ASP A 115 0.93 13.20 -13.75
N ASN A 116 1.87 12.43 -13.19
CA ASN A 116 2.97 11.81 -13.93
C ASN A 116 2.56 10.57 -14.75
N LYS A 117 1.27 10.18 -14.72
CA LYS A 117 0.68 9.07 -15.48
C LYS A 117 -0.44 9.58 -16.41
N PRO A 118 -0.15 10.48 -17.36
CA PRO A 118 -1.18 11.13 -18.19
C PRO A 118 -1.91 10.16 -19.13
N ASP A 119 -1.27 9.08 -19.52
CA ASP A 119 -1.84 7.98 -20.32
C ASP A 119 -2.91 7.21 -19.53
N CYS A 120 -2.64 6.84 -18.28
CA CYS A 120 -3.63 6.24 -17.38
C CYS A 120 -4.82 7.18 -17.17
N ILE A 121 -4.56 8.45 -16.90
CA ILE A 121 -5.62 9.45 -16.69
C ILE A 121 -6.50 9.57 -17.92
N SER A 122 -5.90 9.62 -19.11
CA SER A 122 -6.62 9.73 -20.37
C SER A 122 -7.47 8.50 -20.65
N LEU A 123 -6.89 7.31 -20.48
CA LEU A 123 -7.57 6.02 -20.65
C LEU A 123 -8.77 5.90 -19.72
N LEU A 124 -8.56 6.10 -18.43
CA LEU A 124 -9.61 5.97 -17.41
C LEU A 124 -10.72 7.00 -17.61
N LYS A 125 -10.39 8.26 -17.96
CA LYS A 125 -11.38 9.29 -18.31
C LYS A 125 -12.23 8.92 -19.51
N GLN A 126 -11.60 8.35 -20.56
CA GLN A 126 -12.30 7.88 -21.74
C GLN A 126 -13.29 6.76 -21.39
N MET A 127 -12.86 5.80 -20.59
CA MET A 127 -13.67 4.64 -20.22
C MET A 127 -14.82 4.98 -19.26
N THR A 128 -14.64 6.00 -18.41
CA THR A 128 -15.67 6.44 -17.45
C THR A 128 -16.49 7.63 -17.92
N LYS A 129 -16.32 8.07 -19.17
CA LYS A 129 -16.96 9.29 -19.72
C LYS A 129 -18.48 9.35 -19.54
N ASN A 130 -19.13 8.21 -19.67
CA ASN A 130 -20.59 8.10 -19.59
C ASN A 130 -21.09 7.60 -18.22
N ASP A 131 -20.21 7.55 -17.23
CA ASP A 131 -20.52 7.10 -15.89
C ASP A 131 -20.51 8.29 -14.90
N PRO A 132 -21.68 8.85 -14.56
CA PRO A 132 -21.74 10.02 -13.70
C PRO A 132 -21.34 9.72 -12.24
N GLN A 133 -21.30 8.44 -11.85
CA GLN A 133 -20.96 8.03 -10.50
C GLN A 133 -19.44 7.92 -10.27
N ILE A 134 -18.63 7.99 -11.34
CA ILE A 134 -17.16 7.82 -11.23
C ILE A 134 -16.45 9.07 -11.76
N THR A 135 -15.50 9.56 -10.98
CA THR A 135 -14.59 10.65 -11.37
C THR A 135 -13.16 10.20 -11.38
N VAL A 136 -12.40 10.53 -12.43
CA VAL A 136 -10.94 10.37 -12.48
C VAL A 136 -10.29 11.68 -12.03
N LYS A 137 -9.63 11.65 -10.88
CA LYS A 137 -8.98 12.81 -10.27
C LYS A 137 -7.47 12.75 -10.46
N ALA A 138 -6.93 13.70 -11.24
CA ALA A 138 -5.49 13.88 -11.35
C ALA A 138 -4.96 14.51 -10.06
N LEU A 139 -3.97 13.87 -9.44
CA LEU A 139 -3.30 14.33 -8.24
C LEU A 139 -1.89 14.81 -8.57
N LYS A 140 -1.43 15.82 -7.85
CA LYS A 140 -0.05 16.29 -8.01
C LYS A 140 0.91 15.17 -7.60
N THR A 141 1.87 14.85 -8.48
CA THR A 141 2.96 13.91 -8.17
C THR A 141 3.80 14.43 -7.03
N LYS A 142 3.75 13.74 -5.91
CA LYS A 142 4.57 13.97 -4.72
C LYS A 142 4.49 12.79 -3.77
N TYR A 143 5.54 12.57 -3.00
CA TYR A 143 5.56 11.54 -1.97
C TYR A 143 5.22 12.13 -0.58
N PRO A 144 4.37 11.51 0.24
CA PRO A 144 3.59 10.28 0.01
C PRO A 144 2.12 10.58 -0.41
N GLN A 145 1.86 10.78 -1.69
CA GLN A 145 0.51 11.12 -2.18
C GLN A 145 -0.48 9.95 -1.99
N GLY A 146 0.00 8.70 -2.10
CA GLY A 146 -0.80 7.49 -1.91
C GLY A 146 -1.07 7.13 -0.44
N ALA A 147 -0.48 7.83 0.53
CA ALA A 147 -0.79 7.60 1.94
C ALA A 147 -2.27 7.95 2.20
N GLU A 148 -3.02 7.04 2.83
CA GLU A 148 -4.48 7.11 2.96
C GLU A 148 -5.01 8.48 3.41
N ARG A 149 -4.41 9.07 4.45
CA ARG A 149 -4.83 10.40 4.96
C ARG A 149 -4.55 11.52 3.97
N GLN A 150 -3.41 11.47 3.28
CA GLN A 150 -3.03 12.45 2.26
C GLN A 150 -3.96 12.34 1.04
N LEU A 151 -4.28 11.11 0.64
CA LEU A 151 -5.16 10.80 -0.46
C LEU A 151 -6.58 11.31 -0.19
N ILE A 152 -7.16 11.01 0.99
CA ILE A 152 -8.47 11.49 1.38
C ILE A 152 -8.51 13.02 1.33
N TYR A 153 -7.51 13.69 1.91
CA TYR A 153 -7.45 15.14 1.87
C TYR A 153 -7.33 15.70 0.45
N ALA A 154 -6.47 15.11 -0.39
CA ALA A 154 -6.28 15.55 -1.78
C ALA A 154 -7.52 15.32 -2.65
N THR A 155 -8.29 14.27 -2.36
CA THR A 155 -9.48 13.91 -3.16
C THR A 155 -10.76 14.57 -2.66
N THR A 156 -10.95 14.73 -1.36
CA THR A 156 -12.23 15.18 -0.76
C THR A 156 -12.12 16.44 0.06
N GLY A 157 -10.91 16.90 0.44
CA GLY A 157 -10.69 17.99 1.38
C GLY A 157 -10.90 17.60 2.86
N ARG A 158 -11.34 16.37 3.13
CA ARG A 158 -11.59 15.88 4.50
C ARG A 158 -10.29 15.54 5.20
N LYS A 159 -10.27 15.69 6.53
CA LYS A 159 -9.10 15.45 7.37
C LYS A 159 -9.40 14.36 8.38
N ILE A 160 -8.47 13.43 8.55
CA ILE A 160 -8.51 12.38 9.57
C ILE A 160 -7.20 12.38 10.37
N ASN A 161 -7.29 12.02 11.64
CA ASN A 161 -6.16 11.86 12.55
C ASN A 161 -5.88 10.38 12.86
N SER A 162 -4.94 10.10 13.77
CA SER A 162 -4.52 8.73 14.10
C SER A 162 -5.56 7.90 14.86
N SER A 163 -6.60 8.53 15.39
CA SER A 163 -7.69 7.83 16.11
C SER A 163 -8.92 7.58 15.25
N MET A 164 -8.95 8.11 14.03
CA MET A 164 -10.07 8.00 13.10
C MET A 164 -9.76 6.99 12.00
N LEU A 165 -10.83 6.38 11.47
CA LEU A 165 -10.82 5.56 10.26
C LEU A 165 -11.35 6.39 9.07
N PRO A 166 -11.03 6.01 7.82
CA PRO A 166 -11.61 6.66 6.63
C PRO A 166 -13.14 6.72 6.64
N ALA A 167 -13.80 5.68 7.14
CA ALA A 167 -15.25 5.62 7.26
C ALA A 167 -15.83 6.71 8.19
N ASP A 168 -15.08 7.15 9.21
CA ASP A 168 -15.53 8.24 10.12
C ASP A 168 -15.68 9.59 9.41
N VAL A 169 -15.05 9.71 8.24
CA VAL A 169 -15.16 10.88 7.37
C VAL A 169 -15.89 10.54 6.05
N GLY A 170 -16.67 9.47 6.04
CA GLY A 170 -17.48 9.08 4.88
C GLY A 170 -16.67 8.58 3.68
N CYS A 171 -15.49 7.99 3.90
CA CYS A 171 -14.62 7.50 2.83
C CYS A 171 -14.29 6.02 3.00
N ILE A 172 -14.27 5.27 1.89
CA ILE A 172 -13.63 3.95 1.78
C ILE A 172 -12.44 4.11 0.83
N VAL A 173 -11.28 3.57 1.21
CA VAL A 173 -10.06 3.67 0.39
C VAL A 173 -9.46 2.28 0.19
N ASP A 174 -9.29 1.87 -1.05
CA ASP A 174 -8.57 0.64 -1.39
C ASP A 174 -7.59 0.86 -2.55
N ASN A 175 -6.44 0.15 -2.49
CA ASN A 175 -5.44 0.18 -3.54
C ASN A 175 -5.98 -0.43 -4.84
N VAL A 176 -5.44 0.00 -5.98
CA VAL A 176 -5.84 -0.47 -7.32
C VAL A 176 -5.87 -2.00 -7.43
N ASP A 177 -4.87 -2.70 -6.90
CA ASP A 177 -4.82 -4.17 -6.92
C ASP A 177 -5.94 -4.80 -6.08
N THR A 178 -6.27 -4.21 -4.92
CA THR A 178 -7.39 -4.65 -4.08
C THR A 178 -8.72 -4.52 -4.83
N VAL A 179 -8.93 -3.40 -5.52
CA VAL A 179 -10.15 -3.17 -6.32
C VAL A 179 -10.26 -4.19 -7.47
N VAL A 180 -9.16 -4.49 -8.16
CA VAL A 180 -9.14 -5.53 -9.21
C VAL A 180 -9.37 -6.92 -8.62
N ALA A 181 -8.83 -7.22 -7.43
CA ALA A 181 -9.08 -8.50 -6.76
C ALA A 181 -10.55 -8.66 -6.36
N ILE A 182 -11.23 -7.60 -5.91
CA ILE A 182 -12.67 -7.60 -5.66
C ILE A 182 -13.43 -7.94 -6.95
N TYR A 183 -13.09 -7.30 -8.07
CA TYR A 183 -13.68 -7.63 -9.36
C TYR A 183 -13.56 -9.11 -9.68
N ARG A 184 -12.34 -9.65 -9.61
CA ARG A 184 -12.07 -11.06 -9.93
C ARG A 184 -12.81 -12.03 -9.01
N ALA A 185 -12.87 -11.73 -7.71
CA ALA A 185 -13.59 -12.57 -6.77
C ALA A 185 -15.09 -12.63 -7.09
N VAL A 186 -15.70 -11.48 -7.33
CA VAL A 186 -17.15 -11.40 -7.54
C VAL A 186 -17.57 -11.87 -8.94
N THR A 187 -16.80 -11.53 -9.97
CA THR A 187 -17.20 -11.82 -11.38
C THR A 187 -16.57 -13.08 -11.96
N GLU A 188 -15.42 -13.51 -11.44
CA GLU A 188 -14.69 -14.68 -11.93
C GLU A 188 -14.67 -15.82 -10.90
N GLY A 189 -15.14 -15.59 -9.65
CA GLY A 189 -15.06 -16.55 -8.54
C GLY A 189 -13.62 -16.80 -8.06
N ARG A 190 -12.68 -15.95 -8.45
CA ARG A 190 -11.24 -16.17 -8.25
C ARG A 190 -10.75 -15.57 -6.93
N PRO A 191 -10.26 -16.36 -5.96
CA PRO A 191 -9.71 -15.86 -4.72
C PRO A 191 -8.37 -15.16 -4.93
N LEU A 192 -7.90 -14.43 -3.89
CA LEU A 192 -6.60 -13.75 -3.92
C LEU A 192 -5.47 -14.76 -3.72
N MET A 193 -4.91 -15.27 -4.81
CA MET A 193 -3.83 -16.26 -4.83
C MET A 193 -2.53 -15.73 -5.44
N GLU A 194 -2.56 -14.55 -6.05
CA GLU A 194 -1.41 -13.98 -6.77
C GLU A 194 -1.24 -12.49 -6.49
N ARG A 195 -0.02 -12.01 -6.68
CA ARG A 195 0.36 -10.61 -6.61
C ARG A 195 1.12 -10.18 -7.85
N ILE A 196 1.07 -8.87 -8.17
CA ILE A 196 2.05 -8.28 -9.07
C ILE A 196 3.14 -7.66 -8.21
N ILE A 197 4.39 -8.09 -8.46
CA ILE A 197 5.56 -7.65 -7.71
C ILE A 197 6.54 -7.03 -8.68
N THR A 198 7.00 -5.82 -8.40
CA THR A 198 8.05 -5.15 -9.14
C THR A 198 9.40 -5.67 -8.66
N VAL A 199 10.18 -6.30 -9.54
CA VAL A 199 11.58 -6.66 -9.27
C VAL A 199 12.46 -5.64 -9.99
N THR A 200 13.26 -4.88 -9.25
CA THR A 200 13.97 -3.72 -9.80
C THR A 200 15.22 -3.36 -9.00
N GLY A 201 15.90 -2.34 -9.45
CA GLY A 201 17.17 -1.87 -8.90
C GLY A 201 18.30 -2.08 -9.87
N ASP A 202 19.39 -1.36 -9.64
CA ASP A 202 20.57 -1.40 -10.51
C ASP A 202 21.39 -2.69 -10.36
N ALA A 203 21.17 -3.48 -9.32
CA ALA A 203 21.78 -4.81 -9.16
C ALA A 203 21.05 -5.93 -9.90
N VAL A 204 19.77 -5.75 -10.29
CA VAL A 204 18.94 -6.80 -10.92
C VAL A 204 19.29 -6.93 -12.41
N ALA A 205 19.40 -8.18 -12.91
CA ALA A 205 19.73 -8.44 -14.31
C ALA A 205 18.60 -8.00 -15.26
N ASN A 206 17.35 -8.40 -15.01
CA ASN A 206 16.23 -8.12 -15.86
C ASN A 206 15.05 -7.48 -15.08
N PRO A 207 15.10 -6.17 -14.77
CA PRO A 207 14.04 -5.50 -14.01
C PRO A 207 12.70 -5.55 -14.75
N ARG A 208 11.64 -5.99 -14.07
CA ARG A 208 10.26 -6.01 -14.59
C ARG A 208 9.23 -6.30 -13.50
N ASN A 209 7.96 -6.23 -13.86
CA ASN A 209 6.86 -6.69 -13.03
C ASN A 209 6.56 -8.17 -13.29
N PHE A 210 6.33 -8.92 -12.23
CA PHE A 210 5.99 -10.35 -12.28
C PHE A 210 4.63 -10.59 -11.64
N ARG A 211 3.84 -11.47 -12.25
CA ARG A 211 2.66 -12.06 -11.63
C ARG A 211 3.12 -13.29 -10.85
N VAL A 212 3.00 -13.23 -9.54
CA VAL A 212 3.64 -14.17 -8.61
C VAL A 212 2.57 -14.86 -7.76
N PRO A 213 2.55 -16.19 -7.68
CA PRO A 213 1.76 -16.90 -6.67
C PRO A 213 2.20 -16.45 -5.26
N ILE A 214 1.23 -16.24 -4.37
CA ILE A 214 1.52 -15.92 -2.97
C ILE A 214 2.19 -17.13 -2.34
N GLY A 215 3.31 -16.91 -1.66
CA GLY A 215 4.13 -17.97 -1.06
C GLY A 215 5.41 -18.30 -1.84
N MET A 216 5.53 -17.90 -3.11
CA MET A 216 6.79 -18.01 -3.86
C MET A 216 7.90 -17.25 -3.12
N SER A 217 9.09 -17.84 -3.01
CA SER A 217 10.21 -17.17 -2.34
C SER A 217 10.75 -15.99 -3.18
N TYR A 218 11.32 -14.99 -2.51
CA TYR A 218 11.99 -13.90 -3.22
C TYR A 218 13.24 -14.40 -3.99
N GLN A 219 13.85 -15.52 -3.56
CA GLN A 219 14.95 -16.12 -4.28
C GLN A 219 14.49 -16.67 -5.64
N GLU A 220 13.40 -17.46 -5.67
CA GLU A 220 12.84 -17.97 -6.93
C GLU A 220 12.42 -16.83 -7.86
N LEU A 221 11.81 -15.78 -7.30
CA LEU A 221 11.41 -14.59 -8.07
C LEU A 221 12.61 -13.87 -8.68
N LEU A 222 13.71 -13.75 -7.93
CA LEU A 222 14.95 -13.16 -8.42
C LEU A 222 15.59 -14.04 -9.51
N ASP A 223 15.59 -15.37 -9.34
CA ASP A 223 16.15 -16.31 -10.32
C ASP A 223 15.41 -16.21 -11.66
N ILE A 224 14.07 -16.10 -11.63
CA ILE A 224 13.23 -15.84 -12.82
C ILE A 224 13.58 -14.48 -13.46
N ALA A 225 13.96 -13.48 -12.66
CA ALA A 225 14.45 -12.18 -13.14
C ALA A 225 15.89 -12.23 -13.67
N GLY A 226 16.53 -13.39 -13.70
CA GLY A 226 17.90 -13.59 -14.20
C GLY A 226 19.00 -13.35 -13.16
N GLY A 227 18.63 -13.27 -11.89
CA GLY A 227 19.58 -13.06 -10.79
C GLY A 227 20.10 -11.62 -10.67
N PHE A 228 21.17 -11.47 -9.93
CA PHE A 228 21.92 -10.22 -9.86
C PHE A 228 22.97 -10.16 -10.97
N LYS A 229 23.09 -9.00 -11.62
CA LYS A 229 24.21 -8.70 -12.52
C LYS A 229 25.44 -8.16 -11.78
N GLN A 230 25.23 -7.70 -10.55
CA GLN A 230 26.24 -7.23 -9.61
C GLN A 230 25.74 -7.49 -8.19
N GLU A 231 26.65 -7.84 -7.28
CA GLU A 231 26.31 -8.06 -5.87
C GLU A 231 25.69 -6.81 -5.25
N PRO A 232 24.50 -6.89 -4.67
CA PRO A 232 23.85 -5.73 -4.06
C PRO A 232 24.42 -5.43 -2.69
N GLU A 233 24.62 -4.16 -2.38
CA GLU A 233 24.88 -3.70 -1.01
C GLU A 233 23.60 -3.63 -0.18
N LYS A 234 22.44 -3.48 -0.84
CA LYS A 234 21.15 -3.40 -0.17
C LYS A 234 20.05 -4.10 -0.94
N ILE A 235 19.28 -4.93 -0.23
CA ILE A 235 18.06 -5.55 -0.72
C ILE A 235 16.89 -5.06 0.14
N ILE A 236 15.80 -4.66 -0.51
CA ILE A 236 14.62 -4.11 0.15
C ILE A 236 13.37 -4.86 -0.34
N CYS A 237 12.56 -5.33 0.59
CA CYS A 237 11.19 -5.74 0.33
C CYS A 237 10.28 -4.51 0.35
N GLY A 238 9.69 -4.17 -0.80
CA GLY A 238 8.96 -2.94 -1.02
C GLY A 238 9.79 -1.85 -1.68
N GLY A 239 9.34 -0.60 -1.58
CA GLY A 239 10.06 0.55 -2.12
C GLY A 239 11.10 1.13 -1.16
N PRO A 240 11.91 2.09 -1.62
CA PRO A 240 13.02 2.62 -0.84
C PRO A 240 12.60 3.46 0.38
N MET A 241 11.36 3.94 0.41
CA MET A 241 10.89 4.87 1.45
C MET A 241 10.22 4.14 2.63
N MET A 242 9.34 3.16 2.35
CA MET A 242 8.58 2.44 3.36
C MET A 242 8.90 0.95 3.45
N GLY A 243 9.67 0.41 2.52
CA GLY A 243 10.12 -0.98 2.54
C GLY A 243 11.05 -1.28 3.71
N PHE A 244 11.40 -2.54 3.87
CA PHE A 244 12.34 -2.99 4.90
C PHE A 244 13.49 -3.76 4.28
N GLY A 245 14.69 -3.59 4.86
CA GLY A 245 15.90 -4.31 4.41
C GLY A 245 15.78 -5.80 4.64
N MET A 246 16.25 -6.58 3.69
CA MET A 246 16.33 -8.05 3.74
C MET A 246 17.78 -8.49 3.82
N PHE A 247 18.05 -9.51 4.60
CA PHE A 247 19.37 -10.15 4.71
C PHE A 247 19.39 -11.56 4.10
N GLN A 248 18.22 -12.07 3.71
CA GLN A 248 18.06 -13.35 3.01
C GLN A 248 16.83 -13.28 2.08
N LEU A 249 16.83 -14.07 1.02
CA LEU A 249 15.75 -14.12 0.03
C LEU A 249 14.89 -15.39 0.14
N ASP A 250 15.29 -16.34 0.96
CA ASP A 250 14.51 -17.55 1.27
C ASP A 250 13.38 -17.20 2.25
N VAL A 251 12.53 -16.27 1.83
CA VAL A 251 11.32 -15.86 2.53
C VAL A 251 10.17 -15.73 1.52
N PRO A 252 8.95 -16.15 1.89
CA PRO A 252 7.83 -16.15 0.96
C PRO A 252 7.30 -14.74 0.69
N THR A 253 6.82 -14.54 -0.53
CA THR A 253 5.97 -13.40 -0.87
C THR A 253 4.62 -13.53 -0.15
N THR A 254 4.03 -12.40 0.22
CA THR A 254 2.76 -12.33 0.94
C THR A 254 1.72 -11.51 0.17
N LYS A 255 0.48 -11.48 0.64
CA LYS A 255 -0.58 -10.63 0.08
C LYS A 255 -0.22 -9.14 0.06
N THR A 256 0.71 -8.69 0.91
CA THR A 256 1.15 -7.30 1.00
C THR A 256 2.49 -7.02 0.32
N SER A 257 3.12 -8.02 -0.28
CA SER A 257 4.36 -7.83 -1.04
C SER A 257 4.13 -6.96 -2.27
N THR A 258 5.01 -5.97 -2.49
CA THR A 258 4.88 -5.00 -3.59
C THR A 258 6.09 -4.99 -4.52
N ALA A 259 7.30 -5.13 -3.97
CA ALA A 259 8.52 -5.10 -4.75
C ALA A 259 9.68 -5.86 -4.09
N LEU A 260 10.65 -6.23 -4.92
CA LEU A 260 12.02 -6.56 -4.56
C LEU A 260 12.93 -5.51 -5.22
N LEU A 261 13.55 -4.68 -4.41
CA LEU A 261 14.49 -3.65 -4.86
C LEU A 261 15.90 -4.01 -4.41
N ALA A 262 16.84 -4.15 -5.35
CA ALA A 262 18.23 -4.43 -5.07
C ALA A 262 19.14 -3.34 -5.61
N LEU A 263 19.92 -2.73 -4.72
CA LEU A 263 20.77 -1.58 -5.00
C LEU A 263 22.25 -1.95 -4.85
N THR A 264 23.08 -1.51 -5.80
CA THR A 264 24.52 -1.70 -5.77
C THR A 264 25.24 -0.80 -4.76
N GLN A 265 24.56 0.24 -4.26
CA GLN A 265 25.10 1.17 -3.28
C GLN A 265 24.04 1.48 -2.21
N ASP A 266 24.48 1.57 -0.96
CA ASP A 266 23.66 2.06 0.15
C ASP A 266 24.26 3.35 0.75
N ASP A 267 24.01 4.47 0.08
CA ASP A 267 24.49 5.79 0.52
C ASP A 267 24.02 6.16 1.93
N VAL A 268 22.97 5.52 2.43
CA VAL A 268 22.44 5.82 3.76
C VAL A 268 23.26 5.11 4.84
N SER A 269 23.59 3.82 4.63
CA SER A 269 24.38 3.06 5.59
C SER A 269 25.86 3.44 5.58
N ALA A 270 26.34 3.98 4.45
CA ALA A 270 27.72 4.48 4.34
C ALA A 270 28.02 5.73 5.18
N MET A 271 26.97 6.38 5.73
CA MET A 271 27.11 7.61 6.50
C MET A 271 26.76 7.38 7.97
N GLU A 272 27.67 7.75 8.88
CA GLU A 272 27.40 7.77 10.31
C GLU A 272 26.37 8.87 10.68
N PRO A 273 25.31 8.53 11.45
CA PRO A 273 24.40 9.53 11.98
C PRO A 273 25.13 10.55 12.86
N ARG A 274 24.78 11.82 12.68
CA ARG A 274 25.33 12.96 13.48
C ARG A 274 24.22 13.64 14.27
N PRO A 275 24.55 14.39 15.31
CA PRO A 275 23.57 15.21 16.02
C PRO A 275 22.82 16.16 15.08
N GLY A 276 21.52 16.36 15.36
CA GLY A 276 20.68 17.27 14.58
C GLY A 276 21.19 18.72 14.64
N ILE A 277 21.25 19.38 13.48
CA ILE A 277 21.72 20.77 13.36
C ILE A 277 20.58 21.80 13.40
N ASN A 278 19.38 21.40 13.78
CA ASN A 278 18.17 22.23 13.87
C ASN A 278 17.80 22.99 12.59
N CYS A 279 18.08 22.44 11.42
CA CYS A 279 17.84 23.08 10.11
C CYS A 279 16.36 23.09 9.67
N GLY A 280 15.46 22.40 10.37
CA GLY A 280 14.02 22.37 10.08
C GLY A 280 13.58 21.50 8.88
N ARG A 281 14.49 20.95 8.06
CA ARG A 281 14.13 20.21 6.84
C ARG A 281 13.19 19.02 7.11
N CYS A 282 13.38 18.30 8.22
CA CYS A 282 12.51 17.18 8.61
C CYS A 282 11.07 17.63 8.92
N VAL A 283 10.90 18.83 9.48
CA VAL A 283 9.59 19.42 9.77
C VAL A 283 8.91 19.88 8.49
N GLU A 284 9.66 20.55 7.61
CA GLU A 284 9.16 21.03 6.32
C GLU A 284 8.70 19.90 5.42
N ALA A 285 9.47 18.80 5.37
CA ALA A 285 9.15 17.62 4.57
C ALA A 285 8.04 16.75 5.16
N CYS A 286 7.63 16.98 6.41
CA CYS A 286 6.67 16.11 7.09
C CYS A 286 5.24 16.32 6.59
N PRO A 287 4.59 15.32 5.97
CA PRO A 287 3.21 15.42 5.50
C PRO A 287 2.20 15.54 6.66
N GLY A 288 2.53 14.98 7.83
CA GLY A 288 1.73 15.06 9.06
C GLY A 288 1.92 16.36 9.85
N ARG A 289 2.84 17.23 9.41
CA ARG A 289 3.18 18.50 10.06
C ARG A 289 3.52 18.38 11.56
N ILE A 290 4.12 17.27 11.94
CA ILE A 290 4.70 17.04 13.27
C ILE A 290 6.17 17.49 13.28
N VAL A 291 6.83 17.42 14.44
CA VAL A 291 8.25 17.79 14.61
C VAL A 291 9.12 16.52 14.73
N PRO A 292 9.57 15.90 13.62
CA PRO A 292 10.22 14.60 13.67
C PRO A 292 11.52 14.57 14.50
N SER A 293 12.30 15.64 14.49
CA SER A 293 13.53 15.73 15.28
C SER A 293 13.27 15.66 16.78
N LEU A 294 12.20 16.29 17.26
CA LEU A 294 11.80 16.29 18.66
C LEU A 294 11.25 14.92 19.07
N LEU A 295 10.38 14.36 18.23
CA LEU A 295 9.80 13.05 18.47
C LEU A 295 10.85 11.93 18.49
N ALA A 296 11.85 12.00 17.63
CA ALA A 296 12.98 11.08 17.65
C ALA A 296 13.78 11.20 18.96
N THR A 297 13.99 12.44 19.45
CA THR A 297 14.65 12.65 20.75
C THR A 297 13.85 12.04 21.90
N TYR A 298 12.54 12.20 21.92
CA TYR A 298 11.70 11.52 22.93
C TYR A 298 11.78 10.00 22.81
N ALA A 299 11.81 9.47 21.60
CA ALA A 299 11.96 8.03 21.37
C ALA A 299 13.32 7.49 21.85
N GLU A 300 14.41 8.22 21.58
CA GLU A 300 15.77 7.89 22.03
C GLU A 300 15.88 7.84 23.57
N HIS A 301 15.14 8.68 24.26
CA HIS A 301 15.11 8.75 25.73
C HIS A 301 13.97 7.94 26.38
N PHE A 302 13.19 7.20 25.60
CA PHE A 302 12.01 6.47 26.05
C PHE A 302 10.96 7.33 26.78
N ASP A 303 10.90 8.62 26.46
CA ASP A 303 9.91 9.55 26.98
C ASP A 303 8.57 9.39 26.23
N GLU A 304 7.82 8.41 26.66
CA GLU A 304 6.56 8.01 26.03
C GLU A 304 5.46 9.06 26.18
N GLU A 305 5.42 9.73 27.34
CA GLU A 305 4.41 10.75 27.65
C GLU A 305 4.60 11.97 26.73
N ALA A 306 5.79 12.53 26.69
CA ALA A 306 6.11 13.63 25.81
C ALA A 306 5.96 13.27 24.32
N PHE A 307 6.29 12.02 23.94
CA PHE A 307 6.07 11.55 22.58
C PHE A 307 4.59 11.60 22.16
N VAL A 308 3.68 11.16 23.03
CA VAL A 308 2.23 11.16 22.76
C VAL A 308 1.67 12.59 22.81
N GLU A 309 2.08 13.40 23.80
CA GLU A 309 1.66 14.79 23.96
C GLU A 309 2.03 15.64 22.73
N HIS A 310 3.21 15.40 22.16
CA HIS A 310 3.69 16.12 20.95
C HIS A 310 3.26 15.45 19.62
N ASN A 311 2.15 14.71 19.64
CA ASN A 311 1.53 14.12 18.46
C ASN A 311 2.39 13.05 17.75
N GLY A 312 3.22 12.29 18.45
CA GLY A 312 4.02 11.22 17.87
C GLY A 312 3.18 10.16 17.16
N MET A 313 1.94 9.93 17.64
CA MET A 313 1.01 8.98 17.02
C MET A 313 0.50 9.42 15.64
N GLU A 314 0.60 10.70 15.28
CA GLU A 314 0.21 11.21 13.96
C GLU A 314 1.23 10.89 12.86
N CYS A 315 2.40 10.35 13.19
CA CYS A 315 3.39 9.92 12.20
C CYS A 315 2.81 8.81 11.30
N CYS A 316 2.88 9.01 9.97
CA CYS A 316 2.48 8.00 8.98
C CYS A 316 3.66 7.10 8.51
N GLU A 317 4.81 7.19 9.15
CA GLU A 317 6.00 6.34 8.90
C GLU A 317 6.54 6.40 7.46
N CYS A 318 6.31 7.51 6.75
CA CYS A 318 6.61 7.66 5.32
C CYS A 318 8.10 7.79 4.96
N GLY A 319 9.00 7.97 5.91
CA GLY A 319 10.44 8.10 5.63
C GLY A 319 10.93 9.49 5.22
N CYS A 320 10.04 10.44 4.85
CA CYS A 320 10.44 11.76 4.36
C CYS A 320 11.47 12.48 5.24
N CYS A 321 11.25 12.47 6.56
CA CYS A 321 12.13 13.17 7.51
C CYS A 321 13.54 12.57 7.56
N SER A 322 13.69 11.25 7.50
CA SER A 322 14.99 10.58 7.42
C SER A 322 15.68 10.87 6.09
N PHE A 323 14.93 10.81 4.98
CA PHE A 323 15.46 11.05 3.63
C PHE A 323 16.09 12.44 3.49
N VAL A 324 15.41 13.49 3.95
CA VAL A 324 15.90 14.87 3.83
C VAL A 324 16.91 15.29 4.90
N CYS A 325 17.19 14.41 5.89
CA CYS A 325 18.05 14.77 7.02
C CYS A 325 19.52 14.87 6.59
N PRO A 326 20.16 16.07 6.67
CA PRO A 326 21.57 16.22 6.32
C PRO A 326 22.50 15.57 7.34
N ALA A 327 22.01 15.38 8.59
CA ALA A 327 22.73 14.70 9.66
C ALA A 327 22.52 13.17 9.64
N LYS A 328 21.79 12.65 8.66
CA LYS A 328 21.51 11.20 8.44
C LYS A 328 20.92 10.48 9.66
N ARG A 329 20.17 11.21 10.50
CA ARG A 329 19.48 10.60 11.64
C ARG A 329 18.38 9.64 11.18
N PRO A 330 18.23 8.45 11.80
CA PRO A 330 17.20 7.47 11.46
C PRO A 330 15.84 7.84 12.08
N LEU A 331 15.40 9.11 11.90
CA LEU A 331 14.24 9.70 12.54
C LEU A 331 12.96 8.86 12.42
N THR A 332 12.71 8.33 11.23
CA THR A 332 11.50 7.50 10.98
C THR A 332 11.55 6.21 11.78
N GLN A 333 12.71 5.58 11.87
CA GLN A 333 12.87 4.30 12.55
C GLN A 333 12.67 4.45 14.07
N GLU A 334 13.24 5.50 14.65
CA GLU A 334 13.07 5.83 16.08
C GLU A 334 11.61 6.10 16.42
N ILE A 335 10.95 6.98 15.64
CA ILE A 335 9.53 7.30 15.81
C ILE A 335 8.67 6.04 15.63
N LYS A 336 8.94 5.21 14.62
CA LYS A 336 8.22 3.97 14.35
C LYS A 336 8.36 2.98 15.51
N SER A 337 9.55 2.85 16.10
CA SER A 337 9.78 1.99 17.27
C SER A 337 8.95 2.43 18.47
N MET A 338 8.92 3.72 18.78
CA MET A 338 8.11 4.25 19.87
C MET A 338 6.61 4.11 19.60
N ARG A 339 6.15 4.36 18.36
CA ARG A 339 4.74 4.13 17.98
C ARG A 339 4.34 2.67 18.16
N LYS A 340 5.21 1.71 17.80
CA LYS A 340 4.96 0.27 17.99
C LYS A 340 4.75 -0.06 19.46
N ILE A 341 5.55 0.50 20.37
CA ILE A 341 5.39 0.35 21.81
C ILE A 341 4.03 0.87 22.28
N GLN A 342 3.65 2.08 21.85
CA GLN A 342 2.36 2.69 22.23
C GLN A 342 1.16 1.88 21.74
N LEU A 343 1.22 1.38 20.49
CA LEU A 343 0.15 0.54 19.92
C LEU A 343 0.03 -0.80 20.64
N ALA A 344 1.16 -1.41 21.04
CA ALA A 344 1.14 -2.65 21.82
C ALA A 344 0.50 -2.47 23.21
N LYS A 345 0.71 -1.33 23.87
CA LYS A 345 0.08 -0.99 25.16
C LYS A 345 -1.43 -0.79 25.02
N LYS A 346 -1.90 -0.18 23.93
CA LYS A 346 -3.34 -0.01 23.66
C LYS A 346 -4.08 -1.33 23.43
N LYS A 347 -3.41 -2.34 22.86
CA LYS A 347 -4.00 -3.68 22.64
C LYS A 347 -4.12 -4.52 23.90
N LYS A 348 -3.38 -4.18 24.97
CA LYS A 348 -3.40 -4.89 26.26
C LYS A 348 -4.42 -4.31 27.25
N LYS A 349 -4.96 -3.14 26.98
CA LYS A 349 -6.07 -2.50 27.70
C LYS A 349 -7.41 -2.82 27.02
#